data_93222179392d0a652a12698a48d841e2
#
_entry.id   93222179392d0a652a12698a48d841e2
#
_cell.length_a   1.000
_cell.length_b   1.000
_cell.length_c   1.000
_cell.angle_alpha   90.00
_cell.angle_beta   90.00
_cell.angle_gamma   90.00
#
_symmetry.space_group_name_H-M   'P 1'
#
loop_
_entity.id
_entity.type
_entity.pdbx_description
1 polymer ?
#
loop_
_entity_poly.entity_id
_entity_poly.type
_entity_poly.pdbx_seq_one_letter_code
_entity_poly.pdbx_strand_id
1 'polypeptide(L)'
;MSHQFPKAFLWGGAIAANQVEGAYLTAGKGLSTSDLQPQGIFGEIVTRTPGDSGIKDTAIDFYHRYPEDIALFAEMGFKCLRISIAWTRIFPQGDETQPNEAGLAFYDRLFDEMAKYGIQPLVTLSHYEMPYGLVKNYGGWGSRETITFFERYARTVFQRYKDKVKYWLTFNEINCALHAPFTGIGLPTESSKQDIYQAIHHQLVASAKAVKACHDIIPDAKIGNMMLGSMFYPLTCKPADVMETMQQNRDWLFFGDVQARGYYPAYMKRFFAQHGITLTVTEDDRQSLKETIDFISFSYYMTGCVTTDEEVNLKARGNILNMVPNPHLESSEWGWQIDPEGLRYLLNYLYDRYQKPLFIVENGLGAKDKLESDGSINDDYRIQYLNDHLYQVGEALEDGVEVMGYTCWGPIDLVSASKAEMSKRYGFIYVDRDDEGHGTLERRRKKSFYWYKEVISSNGETLK
;
A
#
# COMPACT_ATOMS: atom_id res chain seq x y z
N MET A 1 5.23 -24.89 -19.06
CA MET A 1 4.85 -25.82 -17.96
C MET A 1 3.99 -25.01 -17.01
N SER A 2 2.91 -25.57 -16.45
CA SER A 2 2.12 -24.83 -15.45
C SER A 2 2.92 -24.75 -14.14
N HIS A 3 3.00 -23.58 -13.55
CA HIS A 3 3.66 -23.38 -12.27
C HIS A 3 2.83 -24.00 -11.13
N GLN A 4 3.51 -24.48 -10.10
CA GLN A 4 2.86 -24.99 -8.90
C GLN A 4 2.89 -23.94 -7.80
N PHE A 5 1.79 -23.22 -7.61
CA PHE A 5 1.62 -22.35 -6.45
C PHE A 5 1.39 -23.18 -5.17
N PRO A 6 1.89 -22.75 -4.01
CA PRO A 6 1.63 -23.43 -2.75
C PRO A 6 0.11 -23.60 -2.49
N LYS A 7 -0.31 -24.73 -1.91
CA LYS A 7 -1.73 -24.97 -1.57
C LYS A 7 -2.31 -23.91 -0.63
N ALA A 8 -1.47 -23.36 0.23
CA ALA A 8 -1.82 -22.31 1.19
C ALA A 8 -1.64 -20.89 0.63
N PHE A 9 -1.40 -20.73 -0.68
CA PHE A 9 -1.18 -19.43 -1.30
C PHE A 9 -2.40 -18.53 -1.13
N LEU A 10 -2.18 -17.32 -0.63
CA LEU A 10 -3.23 -16.36 -0.30
C LEU A 10 -3.59 -15.50 -1.52
N TRP A 11 -4.48 -16.04 -2.36
CA TRP A 11 -5.06 -15.32 -3.48
C TRP A 11 -6.09 -14.31 -3.02
N GLY A 12 -6.06 -13.09 -3.55
CA GLY A 12 -7.10 -12.13 -3.22
C GLY A 12 -6.94 -10.76 -3.85
N GLY A 13 -7.42 -9.76 -3.14
CA GLY A 13 -7.36 -8.36 -3.55
C GLY A 13 -7.06 -7.43 -2.38
N ALA A 14 -6.78 -6.18 -2.69
CA ALA A 14 -6.42 -5.14 -1.74
C ALA A 14 -7.21 -3.85 -1.97
N ILE A 15 -7.74 -3.29 -0.91
CA ILE A 15 -8.42 -1.98 -0.87
C ILE A 15 -7.88 -1.13 0.27
N ALA A 16 -8.08 0.19 0.18
CA ALA A 16 -7.74 1.14 1.23
C ALA A 16 -8.98 1.91 1.69
N ALA A 17 -9.13 2.10 2.99
CA ALA A 17 -10.29 2.74 3.59
C ALA A 17 -10.62 4.09 2.95
N ASN A 18 -9.63 4.97 2.79
CA ASN A 18 -9.84 6.31 2.22
C ASN A 18 -10.26 6.32 0.75
N GLN A 19 -10.06 5.21 0.03
CA GLN A 19 -10.35 5.12 -1.40
C GLN A 19 -11.68 4.40 -1.70
N VAL A 20 -12.25 3.69 -0.70
CA VAL A 20 -13.47 2.89 -0.91
C VAL A 20 -14.59 3.20 0.07
N GLU A 21 -14.29 3.49 1.35
CA GLU A 21 -15.32 3.53 2.40
C GLU A 21 -16.33 4.65 2.21
N GLY A 22 -15.87 5.87 1.96
CA GLY A 22 -16.73 7.04 2.09
C GLY A 22 -17.14 7.26 3.55
N ALA A 23 -18.36 7.78 3.77
CA ALA A 23 -18.89 8.03 5.12
C ALA A 23 -17.88 8.79 6.02
N TYR A 24 -17.23 9.81 5.46
CA TYR A 24 -15.99 10.40 5.99
C TYR A 24 -16.13 11.09 7.36
N LEU A 25 -17.35 11.48 7.75
CA LEU A 25 -17.63 12.02 9.09
C LEU A 25 -18.64 11.16 9.89
N THR A 26 -19.03 10.01 9.34
CA THR A 26 -20.05 9.15 9.95
C THR A 26 -19.52 8.50 11.23
N ALA A 27 -20.41 8.35 12.22
CA ALA A 27 -20.13 7.66 13.48
C ALA A 27 -18.92 8.24 14.26
N GLY A 28 -18.71 9.55 14.18
CA GLY A 28 -17.67 10.24 14.94
C GLY A 28 -16.27 10.15 14.34
N LYS A 29 -16.12 9.70 13.09
CA LYS A 29 -14.82 9.73 12.41
C LYS A 29 -14.28 11.16 12.32
N GLY A 30 -12.98 11.33 12.63
CA GLY A 30 -12.27 12.61 12.45
C GLY A 30 -11.69 12.76 11.05
N LEU A 31 -11.16 13.95 10.77
CA LEU A 31 -10.44 14.22 9.52
C LEU A 31 -9.05 13.58 9.53
N SER A 32 -8.66 13.02 8.39
CA SER A 32 -7.31 12.52 8.13
C SER A 32 -6.56 13.41 7.14
N THR A 33 -5.27 13.17 6.96
CA THR A 33 -4.45 13.79 5.90
C THR A 33 -5.04 13.54 4.52
N SER A 34 -5.65 12.37 4.28
CA SER A 34 -6.32 12.06 3.01
C SER A 34 -7.53 12.94 2.74
N ASP A 35 -8.29 13.32 3.78
CA ASP A 35 -9.46 14.20 3.63
C ASP A 35 -9.07 15.63 3.25
N LEU A 36 -7.83 16.03 3.54
CA LEU A 36 -7.27 17.34 3.18
C LEU A 36 -6.61 17.36 1.80
N GLN A 37 -6.61 16.24 1.10
CA GLN A 37 -6.08 16.09 -0.27
C GLN A 37 -7.19 15.58 -1.20
N PRO A 38 -8.24 16.39 -1.47
CA PRO A 38 -9.39 15.96 -2.25
C PRO A 38 -9.07 15.66 -3.72
N GLN A 39 -7.91 16.15 -4.21
CA GLN A 39 -7.40 15.89 -5.56
C GLN A 39 -6.27 14.84 -5.59
N GLY A 40 -6.14 14.04 -4.53
CA GLY A 40 -5.13 12.98 -4.41
C GLY A 40 -3.83 13.42 -3.75
N ILE A 41 -2.90 12.49 -3.60
CA ILE A 41 -1.66 12.66 -2.81
C ILE A 41 -0.69 13.70 -3.40
N PHE A 42 -0.81 14.02 -4.67
CA PHE A 42 -0.04 15.06 -5.35
C PHE A 42 -0.84 16.35 -5.56
N GLY A 43 -2.11 16.36 -5.10
CA GLY A 43 -2.96 17.53 -5.14
C GLY A 43 -2.63 18.54 -4.04
N GLU A 44 -3.26 19.70 -4.14
CA GLU A 44 -3.14 20.76 -3.15
C GLU A 44 -3.70 20.30 -1.79
N ILE A 45 -3.02 20.67 -0.71
CA ILE A 45 -3.49 20.45 0.66
C ILE A 45 -4.45 21.59 0.99
N VAL A 46 -5.71 21.26 1.29
CA VAL A 46 -6.75 22.26 1.55
C VAL A 46 -7.25 22.18 2.99
N THR A 47 -7.74 23.31 3.48
CA THR A 47 -8.51 23.34 4.73
C THR A 47 -9.95 22.96 4.40
N ARG A 48 -10.50 21.95 5.09
CA ARG A 48 -11.90 21.52 4.95
C ARG A 48 -12.81 22.33 5.87
N THR A 49 -13.85 22.90 5.32
CA THR A 49 -14.91 23.60 6.05
C THR A 49 -16.25 22.90 5.87
N PRO A 50 -17.23 23.09 6.77
CA PRO A 50 -18.57 22.54 6.59
C PRO A 50 -19.18 22.97 5.25
N GLY A 51 -19.59 21.99 4.45
CA GLY A 51 -20.12 22.21 3.10
C GLY A 51 -19.14 21.93 1.96
N ASP A 52 -17.84 21.80 2.26
CA ASP A 52 -16.89 21.33 1.27
C ASP A 52 -17.11 19.85 0.96
N SER A 53 -16.96 19.47 -0.29
CA SER A 53 -17.12 18.11 -0.76
C SER A 53 -15.92 17.64 -1.56
N GLY A 54 -15.65 16.33 -1.50
CA GLY A 54 -14.64 15.65 -2.30
C GLY A 54 -15.13 14.27 -2.73
N ILE A 55 -14.58 13.74 -3.80
CA ILE A 55 -14.99 12.44 -4.32
C ILE A 55 -14.85 11.32 -3.29
N LYS A 56 -13.82 11.40 -2.42
CA LYS A 56 -13.57 10.42 -1.35
C LYS A 56 -14.58 10.47 -0.21
N ASP A 57 -15.39 11.53 -0.08
CA ASP A 57 -16.38 11.65 0.99
C ASP A 57 -17.47 10.58 0.92
N THR A 58 -17.78 10.14 -0.30
CA THR A 58 -18.63 8.99 -0.59
C THR A 58 -17.81 7.81 -1.11
N ALA A 59 -16.72 8.06 -1.80
CA ALA A 59 -15.90 7.07 -2.50
C ALA A 59 -16.78 6.10 -3.31
N ILE A 60 -16.75 4.82 -3.03
CA ILE A 60 -17.68 3.84 -3.64
C ILE A 60 -18.74 3.36 -2.64
N ASP A 61 -18.87 4.06 -1.52
CA ASP A 61 -19.81 3.75 -0.45
C ASP A 61 -19.64 2.34 0.16
N PHE A 62 -18.42 1.88 0.23
CA PHE A 62 -18.09 0.57 0.81
C PHE A 62 -18.53 0.46 2.27
N TYR A 63 -18.52 1.58 3.00
CA TYR A 63 -18.96 1.61 4.41
C TYR A 63 -20.37 1.03 4.60
N HIS A 64 -21.28 1.29 3.66
CA HIS A 64 -22.66 0.77 3.69
C HIS A 64 -22.83 -0.50 2.84
N ARG A 65 -22.04 -0.65 1.77
CA ARG A 65 -22.19 -1.71 0.76
C ARG A 65 -21.20 -2.87 0.91
N TYR A 66 -20.40 -2.91 1.95
CA TYR A 66 -19.41 -3.98 2.17
C TYR A 66 -20.01 -5.41 2.09
N PRO A 67 -21.27 -5.70 2.54
CA PRO A 67 -21.80 -7.05 2.38
C PRO A 67 -21.95 -7.48 0.92
N GLU A 68 -22.38 -6.57 0.05
CA GLU A 68 -22.47 -6.80 -1.40
C GLU A 68 -21.08 -7.04 -2.00
N ASP A 69 -20.12 -6.16 -1.68
CA ASP A 69 -18.77 -6.20 -2.24
C ASP A 69 -18.01 -7.45 -1.76
N ILE A 70 -18.12 -7.80 -0.48
CA ILE A 70 -17.51 -9.03 0.07
C ILE A 70 -18.11 -10.29 -0.57
N ALA A 71 -19.43 -10.32 -0.86
CA ALA A 71 -20.05 -11.42 -1.55
C ALA A 71 -19.49 -11.60 -2.97
N LEU A 72 -19.21 -10.50 -3.69
CA LEU A 72 -18.59 -10.53 -5.02
C LEU A 72 -17.13 -11.05 -4.94
N PHE A 73 -16.37 -10.66 -3.94
CA PHE A 73 -15.02 -11.19 -3.73
C PHE A 73 -15.05 -12.68 -3.38
N ALA A 74 -16.00 -13.10 -2.58
CA ALA A 74 -16.21 -14.52 -2.29
C ALA A 74 -16.59 -15.34 -3.55
N GLU A 75 -17.40 -14.78 -4.44
CA GLU A 75 -17.75 -15.40 -5.73
C GLU A 75 -16.51 -15.59 -6.61
N MET A 76 -15.54 -14.66 -6.58
CA MET A 76 -14.25 -14.84 -7.25
C MET A 76 -13.35 -15.89 -6.58
N GLY A 77 -13.68 -16.30 -5.37
CA GLY A 77 -12.91 -17.32 -4.64
C GLY A 77 -11.77 -16.75 -3.79
N PHE A 78 -11.81 -15.47 -3.41
CA PHE A 78 -10.80 -14.87 -2.56
C PHE A 78 -10.51 -15.68 -1.31
N LYS A 79 -9.23 -15.90 -1.05
CA LYS A 79 -8.71 -16.48 0.20
C LYS A 79 -8.30 -15.41 1.19
N CYS A 80 -7.94 -14.23 0.68
CA CYS A 80 -7.47 -13.10 1.46
C CYS A 80 -8.04 -11.80 0.88
N LEU A 81 -8.41 -10.88 1.78
CA LEU A 81 -8.70 -9.50 1.41
C LEU A 81 -7.86 -8.57 2.29
N ARG A 82 -7.00 -7.78 1.65
CA ARG A 82 -6.29 -6.72 2.33
C ARG A 82 -7.20 -5.51 2.44
N ILE A 83 -7.33 -5.00 3.66
CA ILE A 83 -8.02 -3.75 3.97
C ILE A 83 -7.11 -2.85 4.81
N SER A 84 -7.46 -1.59 4.96
CA SER A 84 -6.89 -0.73 6.00
C SER A 84 -7.96 -0.34 7.02
N ILE A 85 -7.55 -0.12 8.25
CA ILE A 85 -8.39 0.53 9.26
C ILE A 85 -8.13 2.04 9.19
N ALA A 86 -9.17 2.83 9.03
CA ALA A 86 -9.06 4.29 9.15
C ALA A 86 -8.78 4.63 10.62
N TRP A 87 -7.55 5.07 10.91
CA TRP A 87 -7.13 5.44 12.27
C TRP A 87 -8.11 6.43 12.91
N THR A 88 -8.60 7.39 12.13
CA THR A 88 -9.57 8.42 12.56
C THR A 88 -10.97 7.92 12.86
N ARG A 89 -11.33 6.67 12.51
CA ARG A 89 -12.55 6.03 13.00
C ARG A 89 -12.38 5.53 14.43
N ILE A 90 -11.16 5.20 14.83
CA ILE A 90 -10.84 4.62 16.13
C ILE A 90 -10.43 5.72 17.13
N PHE A 91 -9.57 6.64 16.68
CA PHE A 91 -9.15 7.83 17.44
C PHE A 91 -9.28 9.07 16.54
N PRO A 92 -10.43 9.76 16.57
CA PRO A 92 -10.76 10.83 15.63
C PRO A 92 -9.74 11.97 15.52
N GLN A 93 -9.12 12.36 16.64
CA GLN A 93 -8.05 13.36 16.67
C GLN A 93 -6.66 12.73 16.79
N GLY A 94 -6.59 11.45 17.16
CA GLY A 94 -5.37 10.66 17.29
C GLY A 94 -4.78 10.61 18.70
N ASP A 95 -5.05 11.58 19.55
CA ASP A 95 -4.48 11.71 20.90
C ASP A 95 -5.43 11.34 22.04
N GLU A 96 -6.66 10.94 21.72
CA GLU A 96 -7.62 10.51 22.73
C GLU A 96 -7.11 9.32 23.55
N THR A 97 -7.54 9.24 24.79
CA THR A 97 -7.22 8.11 25.68
C THR A 97 -8.19 6.95 25.54
N GLN A 98 -9.40 7.20 25.03
CA GLN A 98 -10.45 6.20 24.80
C GLN A 98 -10.79 6.11 23.31
N PRO A 99 -10.93 4.90 22.76
CA PRO A 99 -11.30 4.72 21.37
C PRO A 99 -12.78 5.04 21.12
N ASN A 100 -13.10 5.36 19.88
CA ASN A 100 -14.45 5.48 19.39
C ASN A 100 -15.06 4.09 19.14
N GLU A 101 -15.98 3.67 20.00
CA GLU A 101 -16.62 2.35 19.94
C GLU A 101 -17.38 2.12 18.62
N ALA A 102 -17.99 3.14 18.06
CA ALA A 102 -18.72 3.02 16.80
C ALA A 102 -17.78 2.66 15.63
N GLY A 103 -16.56 3.19 15.63
CA GLY A 103 -15.52 2.84 14.66
C GLY A 103 -15.03 1.39 14.83
N LEU A 104 -14.78 0.97 16.07
CA LEU A 104 -14.41 -0.42 16.36
C LEU A 104 -15.50 -1.39 15.91
N ALA A 105 -16.77 -1.08 16.20
CA ALA A 105 -17.91 -1.93 15.85
C ALA A 105 -18.11 -2.05 14.32
N PHE A 106 -17.75 -1.02 13.53
CA PHE A 106 -17.81 -1.11 12.08
C PHE A 106 -16.85 -2.20 11.55
N TYR A 107 -15.62 -2.20 12.00
CA TYR A 107 -14.64 -3.21 11.57
C TYR A 107 -14.96 -4.60 12.13
N ASP A 108 -15.57 -4.72 13.31
CA ASP A 108 -16.12 -6.00 13.78
C ASP A 108 -17.09 -6.59 12.75
N ARG A 109 -18.07 -5.79 12.30
CA ARG A 109 -19.06 -6.25 11.31
C ARG A 109 -18.41 -6.61 9.97
N LEU A 110 -17.40 -5.83 9.54
CA LEU A 110 -16.67 -6.11 8.30
C LEU A 110 -15.93 -7.45 8.38
N PHE A 111 -15.20 -7.69 9.47
CA PHE A 111 -14.48 -8.96 9.65
C PHE A 111 -15.42 -10.14 9.80
N ASP A 112 -16.56 -9.97 10.49
CA ASP A 112 -17.58 -10.99 10.59
C ASP A 112 -18.19 -11.33 9.23
N GLU A 113 -18.39 -10.34 8.35
CA GLU A 113 -18.86 -10.58 7.00
C GLU A 113 -17.82 -11.37 6.18
N MET A 114 -16.54 -11.02 6.27
CA MET A 114 -15.46 -11.77 5.62
C MET A 114 -15.39 -13.21 6.12
N ALA A 115 -15.56 -13.43 7.41
CA ALA A 115 -15.53 -14.75 8.05
C ALA A 115 -16.63 -15.69 7.53
N LYS A 116 -17.81 -15.19 7.16
CA LYS A 116 -18.88 -15.99 6.56
C LYS A 116 -18.44 -16.74 5.31
N TYR A 117 -17.48 -16.18 4.57
CA TYR A 117 -16.96 -16.76 3.33
C TYR A 117 -15.57 -17.38 3.47
N GLY A 118 -15.00 -17.40 4.67
CA GLY A 118 -13.65 -17.90 4.91
C GLY A 118 -12.56 -17.04 4.33
N ILE A 119 -12.81 -15.74 4.07
CA ILE A 119 -11.82 -14.78 3.58
C ILE A 119 -10.96 -14.31 4.73
N GLN A 120 -9.64 -14.52 4.66
CA GLN A 120 -8.69 -14.06 5.67
C GLN A 120 -8.46 -12.54 5.56
N PRO A 121 -8.63 -11.76 6.63
CA PRO A 121 -8.22 -10.37 6.64
C PRO A 121 -6.68 -10.23 6.65
N LEU A 122 -6.16 -9.34 5.81
CA LEU A 122 -4.82 -8.77 5.91
C LEU A 122 -5.00 -7.28 6.19
N VAL A 123 -4.63 -6.81 7.37
CA VAL A 123 -5.01 -5.48 7.84
C VAL A 123 -3.81 -4.55 7.91
N THR A 124 -3.87 -3.46 7.15
CA THR A 124 -2.93 -2.35 7.24
C THR A 124 -3.38 -1.37 8.33
N LEU A 125 -2.52 -1.11 9.32
CA LEU A 125 -2.83 -0.20 10.43
C LEU A 125 -3.00 1.24 9.96
N SER A 126 -2.14 1.71 9.04
CA SER A 126 -2.22 3.07 8.49
C SER A 126 -1.94 3.08 6.99
N HIS A 127 -2.93 3.53 6.21
CA HIS A 127 -2.85 3.64 4.77
C HIS A 127 -3.15 5.08 4.33
N TYR A 128 -2.15 5.98 4.52
CA TYR A 128 -2.24 7.39 4.14
C TYR A 128 -3.35 8.19 4.84
N GLU A 129 -3.74 7.77 6.03
CA GLU A 129 -4.84 8.36 6.80
C GLU A 129 -4.41 8.73 8.23
N MET A 130 -3.32 9.48 8.35
CA MET A 130 -2.94 10.01 9.65
C MET A 130 -4.01 10.97 10.17
N PRO A 131 -4.42 10.91 11.46
CA PRO A 131 -5.33 11.89 12.04
C PRO A 131 -4.83 13.32 11.88
N TYR A 132 -5.66 14.19 11.31
CA TYR A 132 -5.28 15.60 11.11
C TYR A 132 -5.04 16.31 12.44
N GLY A 133 -5.71 15.90 13.51
CA GLY A 133 -5.43 16.40 14.86
C GLY A 133 -3.96 16.25 15.26
N LEU A 134 -3.31 15.15 14.89
CA LEU A 134 -1.88 14.94 15.17
C LEU A 134 -0.99 15.85 14.31
N VAL A 135 -1.38 16.12 13.07
CA VAL A 135 -0.67 17.07 12.20
C VAL A 135 -0.77 18.48 12.78
N LYS A 136 -1.99 18.91 13.11
CA LYS A 136 -2.30 20.24 13.59
C LYS A 136 -1.67 20.55 14.93
N ASN A 137 -1.76 19.62 15.89
CA ASN A 137 -1.39 19.88 17.28
C ASN A 137 0.03 19.43 17.62
N TYR A 138 0.61 18.49 16.85
CA TYR A 138 1.93 17.90 17.16
C TYR A 138 2.93 17.99 16.00
N GLY A 139 2.51 18.40 14.80
CA GLY A 139 3.39 18.41 13.62
C GLY A 139 3.61 17.00 13.05
N GLY A 140 2.60 16.15 13.09
CA GLY A 140 2.63 14.82 12.52
C GLY A 140 3.71 13.91 13.14
N TRP A 141 4.41 13.16 12.32
CA TRP A 141 5.51 12.30 12.77
C TRP A 141 6.79 13.07 13.16
N GLY A 142 6.82 14.39 12.95
CA GLY A 142 7.87 15.26 13.50
C GLY A 142 7.92 15.22 15.02
N SER A 143 6.78 15.01 15.69
CA SER A 143 6.72 14.84 17.14
C SER A 143 6.93 13.38 17.55
N ARG A 144 7.78 13.20 18.55
CA ARG A 144 8.02 11.92 19.18
C ARG A 144 6.79 11.35 19.89
N GLU A 145 5.87 12.20 20.36
CA GLU A 145 4.62 11.79 21.01
C GLU A 145 3.74 10.95 20.07
N THR A 146 3.83 11.15 18.78
CA THR A 146 3.09 10.38 17.77
C THR A 146 3.39 8.89 17.83
N ILE A 147 4.60 8.49 18.26
CA ILE A 147 4.95 7.09 18.52
C ILE A 147 4.00 6.49 19.55
N THR A 148 3.74 7.20 20.66
CA THR A 148 2.86 6.74 21.74
C THR A 148 1.41 6.66 21.28
N PHE A 149 0.95 7.62 20.49
CA PHE A 149 -0.43 7.63 19.97
C PHE A 149 -0.65 6.48 18.98
N PHE A 150 0.32 6.19 18.11
CA PHE A 150 0.24 5.06 17.20
C PHE A 150 0.29 3.71 17.93
N GLU A 151 1.16 3.56 18.92
CA GLU A 151 1.23 2.35 19.72
C GLU A 151 -0.09 2.09 20.46
N ARG A 152 -0.73 3.14 21.03
CA ARG A 152 -2.05 3.03 21.64
C ARG A 152 -3.11 2.55 20.65
N TYR A 153 -3.14 3.14 19.47
CA TYR A 153 -4.03 2.74 18.40
C TYR A 153 -3.80 1.27 17.99
N ALA A 154 -2.55 0.90 17.73
CA ALA A 154 -2.18 -0.46 17.35
C ALA A 154 -2.62 -1.48 18.42
N ARG A 155 -2.30 -1.24 19.69
CA ARG A 155 -2.74 -2.09 20.81
C ARG A 155 -4.25 -2.22 20.90
N THR A 156 -4.98 -1.13 20.70
CA THR A 156 -6.45 -1.11 20.75
C THR A 156 -7.03 -2.04 19.68
N VAL A 157 -6.58 -1.93 18.42
CA VAL A 157 -7.11 -2.77 17.33
C VAL A 157 -6.64 -4.21 17.43
N PHE A 158 -5.41 -4.47 17.87
CA PHE A 158 -4.93 -5.83 18.13
C PHE A 158 -5.77 -6.52 19.19
N GLN A 159 -6.02 -5.84 20.31
CA GLN A 159 -6.83 -6.40 21.40
C GLN A 159 -8.27 -6.66 20.95
N ARG A 160 -8.87 -5.73 20.18
CA ARG A 160 -10.24 -5.86 19.69
C ARG A 160 -10.40 -7.01 18.71
N TYR A 161 -9.45 -7.17 17.79
CA TYR A 161 -9.59 -8.10 16.65
C TYR A 161 -8.69 -9.33 16.73
N LYS A 162 -8.12 -9.63 17.89
CA LYS A 162 -7.18 -10.75 18.09
C LYS A 162 -7.71 -12.12 17.67
N ASP A 163 -9.02 -12.32 17.76
CA ASP A 163 -9.66 -13.59 17.38
C ASP A 163 -10.14 -13.60 15.91
N LYS A 164 -10.02 -12.46 15.19
CA LYS A 164 -10.54 -12.27 13.84
C LYS A 164 -9.44 -12.06 12.80
N VAL A 165 -8.31 -11.47 13.17
CA VAL A 165 -7.25 -11.05 12.26
C VAL A 165 -5.91 -11.64 12.66
N LYS A 166 -5.26 -12.35 11.73
CA LYS A 166 -3.95 -12.97 11.93
C LYS A 166 -2.82 -12.30 11.15
N TYR A 167 -3.15 -11.57 10.08
CA TYR A 167 -2.17 -10.94 9.20
C TYR A 167 -2.29 -9.42 9.28
N TRP A 168 -1.17 -8.78 9.60
CA TRP A 168 -1.11 -7.33 9.82
C TRP A 168 0.05 -6.69 9.04
N LEU A 169 -0.14 -5.43 8.65
CA LEU A 169 0.89 -4.56 8.09
C LEU A 169 0.91 -3.24 8.89
N THR A 170 2.09 -2.68 9.12
CA THR A 170 2.20 -1.45 9.92
C THR A 170 1.77 -0.22 9.13
N PHE A 171 2.54 0.18 8.13
CA PHE A 171 2.29 1.36 7.29
C PHE A 171 2.27 0.97 5.83
N ASN A 172 1.29 1.52 5.09
CA ASN A 172 1.29 1.39 3.65
C ASN A 172 2.42 2.21 3.04
N GLU A 173 3.20 1.58 2.16
CA GLU A 173 4.28 2.23 1.40
C GLU A 173 5.07 3.24 2.24
N ILE A 174 5.62 2.77 3.36
CA ILE A 174 6.32 3.61 4.35
C ILE A 174 7.39 4.51 3.72
N ASN A 175 8.00 4.06 2.62
CA ASN A 175 9.02 4.79 1.87
C ASN A 175 8.45 5.95 1.02
N CYS A 176 7.13 6.04 0.83
CA CYS A 176 6.50 7.19 0.17
C CYS A 176 6.64 8.49 0.98
N ALA A 177 7.00 8.42 2.24
CA ALA A 177 7.33 9.58 3.05
C ALA A 177 8.40 10.50 2.41
N LEU A 178 9.30 9.92 1.59
CA LEU A 178 10.33 10.68 0.87
C LEU A 178 9.78 11.49 -0.32
N HIS A 179 8.67 11.07 -0.91
CA HIS A 179 8.10 11.66 -2.12
C HIS A 179 6.83 12.46 -1.86
N ALA A 180 6.09 12.10 -0.83
CA ALA A 180 4.85 12.75 -0.40
C ALA A 180 4.84 12.91 1.13
N PRO A 181 5.64 13.82 1.68
CA PRO A 181 5.81 13.96 3.14
C PRO A 181 4.50 14.19 3.89
N PHE A 182 3.60 15.02 3.36
CA PHE A 182 2.31 15.25 4.01
C PHE A 182 1.46 13.97 4.11
N THR A 183 1.38 13.24 3.03
CA THR A 183 0.64 11.96 2.98
C THR A 183 1.27 10.90 3.88
N GLY A 184 2.59 10.74 3.83
CA GLY A 184 3.31 9.67 4.52
C GLY A 184 3.58 9.96 6.00
N ILE A 185 3.93 11.19 6.34
CA ILE A 185 4.42 11.56 7.68
C ILE A 185 3.80 12.85 8.27
N GLY A 186 2.83 13.43 7.60
CA GLY A 186 2.11 14.63 8.08
C GLY A 186 2.97 15.89 8.15
N LEU A 187 4.04 15.98 7.37
CA LEU A 187 4.91 17.16 7.28
C LEU A 187 4.62 17.95 6.00
N PRO A 188 4.83 19.28 6.02
CA PRO A 188 4.80 20.08 4.79
C PRO A 188 5.75 19.55 3.72
N THR A 189 5.36 19.72 2.45
CA THR A 189 6.15 19.23 1.31
C THR A 189 7.57 19.81 1.24
N GLU A 190 7.72 21.06 1.67
CA GLU A 190 8.98 21.82 1.71
C GLU A 190 9.83 21.58 2.97
N SER A 191 9.46 20.61 3.81
CA SER A 191 10.22 20.27 5.02
C SER A 191 11.66 19.89 4.69
N SER A 192 12.57 20.24 5.62
CA SER A 192 13.98 19.90 5.46
C SER A 192 14.23 18.40 5.46
N LYS A 193 15.31 17.94 4.81
CA LYS A 193 15.71 16.53 4.88
C LYS A 193 15.93 16.07 6.33
N GLN A 194 16.46 16.93 7.18
CA GLN A 194 16.64 16.66 8.60
C GLN A 194 15.30 16.31 9.27
N ASP A 195 14.26 17.11 9.04
CA ASP A 195 12.94 16.91 9.64
C ASP A 195 12.25 15.66 9.07
N ILE A 196 12.35 15.45 7.75
CA ILE A 196 11.77 14.27 7.08
C ILE A 196 12.40 12.99 7.63
N TYR A 197 13.73 12.88 7.71
CA TYR A 197 14.38 11.68 8.20
C TYR A 197 14.19 11.47 9.71
N GLN A 198 14.08 12.54 10.51
CA GLN A 198 13.73 12.41 11.91
C GLN A 198 12.28 11.89 12.07
N ALA A 199 11.34 12.37 11.29
CA ALA A 199 9.95 11.88 11.28
C ALA A 199 9.87 10.42 10.82
N ILE A 200 10.61 10.03 9.79
CA ILE A 200 10.74 8.65 9.35
C ILE A 200 11.30 7.77 10.47
N HIS A 201 12.31 8.26 11.22
CA HIS A 201 12.83 7.53 12.38
C HIS A 201 11.74 7.25 13.41
N HIS A 202 10.93 8.25 13.75
CA HIS A 202 9.81 8.07 14.68
C HIS A 202 8.79 7.04 14.14
N GLN A 203 8.51 7.07 12.85
CA GLN A 203 7.60 6.12 12.20
C GLN A 203 8.17 4.68 12.22
N LEU A 204 9.47 4.51 11.97
CA LEU A 204 10.14 3.21 12.06
C LEU A 204 10.12 2.65 13.50
N VAL A 205 10.33 3.49 14.50
CA VAL A 205 10.22 3.10 15.92
C VAL A 205 8.78 2.71 16.25
N ALA A 206 7.79 3.47 15.80
CA ALA A 206 6.38 3.15 15.99
C ALA A 206 6.00 1.82 15.32
N SER A 207 6.53 1.56 14.11
CA SER A 207 6.35 0.28 13.41
C SER A 207 6.89 -0.89 14.26
N ALA A 208 8.10 -0.76 14.80
CA ALA A 208 8.71 -1.79 15.65
C ALA A 208 7.91 -2.01 16.95
N LYS A 209 7.44 -0.95 17.60
CA LYS A 209 6.58 -1.06 18.79
C LYS A 209 5.24 -1.74 18.47
N ALA A 210 4.68 -1.50 17.29
CA ALA A 210 3.48 -2.21 16.83
C ALA A 210 3.76 -3.69 16.58
N VAL A 211 4.92 -4.05 16.01
CA VAL A 211 5.34 -5.46 15.86
C VAL A 211 5.38 -6.16 17.21
N LYS A 212 6.06 -5.55 18.19
CA LYS A 212 6.09 -6.09 19.56
C LYS A 212 4.69 -6.25 20.16
N ALA A 213 3.87 -5.21 20.07
CA ALA A 213 2.51 -5.23 20.59
C ALA A 213 1.65 -6.32 19.93
N CYS A 214 1.81 -6.54 18.61
CA CYS A 214 1.13 -7.61 17.89
C CYS A 214 1.50 -8.98 18.46
N HIS A 215 2.77 -9.28 18.61
CA HIS A 215 3.24 -10.57 19.13
C HIS A 215 2.87 -10.77 20.60
N ASP A 216 2.88 -9.71 21.41
CA ASP A 216 2.46 -9.79 22.84
C ASP A 216 0.97 -10.09 22.98
N ILE A 217 0.12 -9.53 22.11
CA ILE A 217 -1.34 -9.63 22.21
C ILE A 217 -1.88 -10.83 21.41
N ILE A 218 -1.28 -11.11 20.24
CA ILE A 218 -1.71 -12.16 19.32
C ILE A 218 -0.49 -13.01 18.96
N PRO A 219 -0.06 -13.95 19.79
CA PRO A 219 1.18 -14.70 19.59
C PRO A 219 1.29 -15.45 18.25
N ASP A 220 0.14 -15.87 17.70
CA ASP A 220 0.08 -16.60 16.42
C ASP A 220 -0.06 -15.67 15.18
N ALA A 221 -0.16 -14.36 15.38
CA ALA A 221 -0.26 -13.41 14.28
C ALA A 221 1.08 -13.25 13.55
N LYS A 222 0.96 -12.82 12.30
CA LYS A 222 2.10 -12.41 11.47
C LYS A 222 1.95 -10.93 11.11
N ILE A 223 3.00 -10.17 11.33
CA ILE A 223 3.02 -8.75 11.02
C ILE A 223 4.21 -8.42 10.12
N GLY A 224 3.91 -7.77 8.99
CA GLY A 224 4.90 -7.35 8.01
C GLY A 224 5.02 -5.83 7.90
N ASN A 225 6.01 -5.41 7.13
CA ASN A 225 6.07 -4.05 6.60
C ASN A 225 5.30 -3.96 5.29
N MET A 226 5.22 -2.75 4.72
CA MET A 226 4.76 -2.58 3.35
C MET A 226 5.53 -1.44 2.69
N MET A 227 6.20 -1.75 1.58
CA MET A 227 7.02 -0.82 0.82
C MET A 227 6.46 -0.63 -0.59
N LEU A 228 6.59 0.57 -1.15
CA LEU A 228 6.52 0.74 -2.60
C LEU A 228 7.74 0.05 -3.20
N GLY A 229 7.53 -1.09 -3.84
CA GLY A 229 8.56 -1.90 -4.47
C GLY A 229 8.77 -1.46 -5.92
N SER A 230 9.87 -0.80 -6.19
CA SER A 230 10.27 -0.43 -7.55
C SER A 230 11.76 -0.63 -7.70
N MET A 231 12.13 -1.59 -8.56
CA MET A 231 13.54 -1.76 -8.91
C MET A 231 13.91 -0.79 -10.02
N PHE A 232 15.05 -0.12 -9.81
CA PHE A 232 15.67 0.69 -10.84
C PHE A 232 16.75 -0.12 -11.54
N TYR A 233 16.82 0.07 -12.85
CA TYR A 233 17.89 -0.47 -13.69
C TYR A 233 18.88 0.63 -14.09
N PRO A 234 20.16 0.33 -14.27
CA PRO A 234 21.05 1.29 -14.93
C PRO A 234 20.63 1.47 -16.39
N LEU A 235 20.47 2.71 -16.85
CA LEU A 235 20.14 3.00 -18.26
C LEU A 235 21.22 2.49 -19.19
N THR A 236 22.47 2.55 -18.74
CA THR A 236 23.62 2.04 -19.48
C THR A 236 24.50 1.17 -18.60
N CYS A 237 25.38 0.38 -19.21
CA CYS A 237 26.38 -0.41 -18.48
C CYS A 237 27.58 0.42 -17.99
N LYS A 238 27.56 1.75 -18.04
CA LYS A 238 28.60 2.59 -17.45
C LYS A 238 28.69 2.31 -15.96
N PRO A 239 29.87 2.06 -15.38
CA PRO A 239 30.02 1.85 -13.94
C PRO A 239 29.40 2.94 -13.06
N ALA A 240 29.39 4.21 -13.53
CA ALA A 240 28.76 5.32 -12.83
C ALA A 240 27.23 5.17 -12.77
N ASP A 241 26.57 4.77 -13.86
CA ASP A 241 25.13 4.52 -13.88
C ASP A 241 24.76 3.33 -12.97
N VAL A 242 25.58 2.27 -12.97
CA VAL A 242 25.38 1.10 -12.11
C VAL A 242 25.48 1.48 -10.62
N MET A 243 26.50 2.30 -10.27
CA MET A 243 26.67 2.77 -8.89
C MET A 243 25.55 3.72 -8.45
N GLU A 244 25.12 4.63 -9.32
CA GLU A 244 24.01 5.53 -9.04
C GLU A 244 22.70 4.76 -8.85
N THR A 245 22.44 3.77 -9.70
CA THR A 245 21.29 2.87 -9.58
C THR A 245 21.26 2.13 -8.23
N MET A 246 22.42 1.63 -7.80
CA MET A 246 22.52 0.98 -6.49
C MET A 246 22.20 1.96 -5.35
N GLN A 247 22.65 3.22 -5.44
CA GLN A 247 22.38 4.23 -4.43
C GLN A 247 20.90 4.59 -4.38
N GLN A 248 20.27 4.82 -5.54
CA GLN A 248 18.84 5.12 -5.61
C GLN A 248 17.97 3.96 -5.12
N ASN A 249 18.35 2.71 -5.41
CA ASN A 249 17.65 1.56 -4.81
C ASN A 249 17.79 1.54 -3.28
N ARG A 250 18.88 2.01 -2.71
CA ARG A 250 19.06 2.10 -1.26
C ARG A 250 18.14 3.13 -0.58
N ASP A 251 17.68 4.15 -1.31
CA ASP A 251 16.79 5.20 -0.76
C ASP A 251 15.44 4.61 -0.30
N TRP A 252 14.97 3.56 -0.94
CA TRP A 252 13.76 2.88 -0.48
C TRP A 252 14.06 1.58 0.30
N LEU A 253 15.13 0.87 -0.02
CA LEU A 253 15.49 -0.39 0.65
C LEU A 253 15.87 -0.19 2.13
N PHE A 254 16.38 0.98 2.53
CA PHE A 254 16.79 1.18 3.92
C PHE A 254 15.62 1.02 4.91
N PHE A 255 14.39 1.33 4.51
CA PHE A 255 13.20 1.11 5.34
C PHE A 255 13.03 -0.37 5.66
N GLY A 256 13.06 -1.21 4.63
CA GLY A 256 13.01 -2.66 4.79
C GLY A 256 14.21 -3.20 5.58
N ASP A 257 15.41 -2.64 5.36
CA ASP A 257 16.62 -3.03 6.11
C ASP A 257 16.43 -2.78 7.61
N VAL A 258 15.91 -1.61 7.99
CA VAL A 258 15.64 -1.29 9.41
C VAL A 258 14.57 -2.19 9.99
N GLN A 259 13.46 -2.36 9.27
CA GLN A 259 12.32 -3.15 9.76
C GLN A 259 12.60 -4.66 9.83
N ALA A 260 13.45 -5.18 8.92
CA ALA A 260 13.79 -6.60 8.88
C ALA A 260 15.02 -6.99 9.72
N ARG A 261 15.95 -6.05 9.95
CA ARG A 261 17.22 -6.31 10.64
C ARG A 261 17.30 -5.67 12.03
N GLY A 262 16.49 -4.64 12.30
CA GLY A 262 16.43 -3.97 13.60
C GLY A 262 17.48 -2.90 13.83
N TYR A 263 18.16 -2.44 12.78
CA TYR A 263 19.18 -1.39 12.87
C TYR A 263 19.35 -0.68 11.53
N TYR A 264 19.87 0.54 11.56
CA TYR A 264 20.21 1.29 10.35
C TYR A 264 21.38 0.64 9.60
N PRO A 265 21.25 0.41 8.28
CA PRO A 265 22.34 -0.13 7.49
C PRO A 265 23.53 0.84 7.42
N ALA A 266 24.75 0.29 7.33
CA ALA A 266 25.99 1.07 7.38
C ALA A 266 26.06 2.16 6.30
N TYR A 267 25.47 1.94 5.13
CA TYR A 267 25.47 2.95 4.05
C TYR A 267 24.69 4.22 4.41
N MET A 268 23.71 4.15 5.32
CA MET A 268 22.97 5.33 5.79
C MET A 268 23.84 6.29 6.61
N LYS A 269 24.89 5.80 7.25
CA LYS A 269 25.85 6.66 7.95
C LYS A 269 26.52 7.66 7.00
N ARG A 270 26.94 7.19 5.84
CA ARG A 270 27.52 8.04 4.79
C ARG A 270 26.48 8.99 4.21
N PHE A 271 25.30 8.50 3.92
CA PHE A 271 24.20 9.31 3.41
C PHE A 271 23.85 10.47 4.36
N PHE A 272 23.67 10.19 5.64
CA PHE A 272 23.37 11.20 6.64
C PHE A 272 24.48 12.24 6.76
N ALA A 273 25.74 11.81 6.79
CA ALA A 273 26.88 12.72 6.84
C ALA A 273 26.94 13.65 5.62
N GLN A 274 26.71 13.11 4.41
CA GLN A 274 26.72 13.89 3.17
C GLN A 274 25.60 14.94 3.12
N HIS A 275 24.46 14.69 3.78
CA HIS A 275 23.31 15.60 3.79
C HIS A 275 23.18 16.42 5.07
N GLY A 276 24.16 16.34 5.99
CA GLY A 276 24.13 17.07 7.26
C GLY A 276 22.99 16.65 8.18
N ILE A 277 22.53 15.38 8.08
CA ILE A 277 21.43 14.83 8.87
C ILE A 277 22.00 14.21 10.16
N THR A 278 21.44 14.61 11.30
CA THR A 278 21.76 14.02 12.61
C THR A 278 20.46 13.57 13.29
N LEU A 279 20.24 12.26 13.35
CA LEU A 279 19.06 11.72 13.99
C LEU A 279 19.21 11.71 15.51
N THR A 280 18.16 12.13 16.19
CA THR A 280 17.98 11.89 17.63
C THR A 280 17.44 10.48 17.82
N VAL A 281 18.30 9.57 18.27
CA VAL A 281 17.98 8.15 18.51
C VAL A 281 18.24 7.84 19.96
N THR A 282 17.21 7.48 20.72
CA THR A 282 17.33 7.11 22.12
C THR A 282 17.75 5.63 22.27
N GLU A 283 18.15 5.23 23.47
CA GLU A 283 18.42 3.82 23.73
C GLU A 283 17.14 2.97 23.64
N ASP A 284 15.99 3.51 24.08
CA ASP A 284 14.69 2.85 23.90
C ASP A 284 14.35 2.61 22.41
N ASP A 285 14.70 3.56 21.54
CA ASP A 285 14.53 3.39 20.09
C ASP A 285 15.37 2.21 19.57
N ARG A 286 16.65 2.13 19.98
CA ARG A 286 17.54 1.05 19.56
C ARG A 286 17.04 -0.31 20.01
N GLN A 287 16.48 -0.39 21.20
CA GLN A 287 15.88 -1.64 21.71
C GLN A 287 14.59 -1.96 20.97
N SER A 288 13.72 -0.97 20.77
CA SER A 288 12.44 -1.14 20.05
C SER A 288 12.67 -1.63 18.61
N LEU A 289 13.62 -1.06 17.89
CA LEU A 289 13.90 -1.44 16.50
C LEU A 289 14.30 -2.92 16.34
N LYS A 290 14.74 -3.60 17.39
CA LYS A 290 15.06 -5.04 17.35
C LYS A 290 13.83 -5.93 17.19
N GLU A 291 12.65 -5.39 17.40
CA GLU A 291 11.38 -6.08 17.14
C GLU A 291 11.09 -6.07 15.63
N THR A 292 11.58 -7.11 14.96
CA THR A 292 11.58 -7.18 13.49
C THR A 292 10.34 -7.87 12.95
N ILE A 293 9.98 -7.51 11.73
CA ILE A 293 8.82 -8.04 11.00
C ILE A 293 8.95 -9.53 10.67
N ASP A 294 7.79 -10.20 10.52
CA ASP A 294 7.73 -11.64 10.20
C ASP A 294 7.90 -11.90 8.70
N PHE A 295 7.42 -11.00 7.84
CA PHE A 295 7.48 -11.11 6.39
C PHE A 295 7.64 -9.74 5.74
N ILE A 296 8.14 -9.73 4.50
CA ILE A 296 8.28 -8.53 3.69
C ILE A 296 7.05 -8.43 2.77
N SER A 297 6.39 -7.28 2.75
CA SER A 297 5.35 -7.02 1.76
C SER A 297 5.62 -5.74 0.97
N PHE A 298 5.07 -5.69 -0.22
CA PHE A 298 5.29 -4.56 -1.12
C PHE A 298 4.18 -4.42 -2.16
N SER A 299 4.05 -3.20 -2.69
CA SER A 299 3.35 -2.91 -3.94
C SER A 299 4.31 -2.99 -5.11
N TYR A 300 3.82 -3.45 -6.25
CA TYR A 300 4.59 -3.47 -7.49
C TYR A 300 3.72 -3.00 -8.66
N TYR A 301 4.14 -1.94 -9.33
CA TYR A 301 3.40 -1.40 -10.47
C TYR A 301 4.29 -1.16 -11.68
N MET A 302 5.56 -0.80 -11.48
CA MET A 302 6.46 -0.38 -12.54
C MET A 302 7.92 -0.48 -12.12
N THR A 303 8.80 -0.43 -13.11
CA THR A 303 10.24 -0.20 -12.97
C THR A 303 10.64 1.05 -13.73
N GLY A 304 11.89 1.45 -13.63
CA GLY A 304 12.44 2.57 -14.37
C GLY A 304 13.96 2.50 -14.43
N CYS A 305 14.57 3.43 -15.16
CA CYS A 305 16.01 3.50 -15.31
C CYS A 305 16.61 4.69 -14.58
N VAL A 306 17.89 4.55 -14.25
CA VAL A 306 18.72 5.56 -13.60
C VAL A 306 19.96 5.80 -14.46
N THR A 307 20.34 7.05 -14.64
CA THR A 307 21.55 7.45 -15.36
C THR A 307 22.22 8.65 -14.69
N THR A 308 23.51 8.78 -14.87
CA THR A 308 24.31 9.96 -14.49
C THR A 308 24.31 11.05 -15.57
N ASP A 309 23.62 10.84 -16.68
CA ASP A 309 23.45 11.83 -17.75
C ASP A 309 22.39 12.86 -17.37
N GLU A 310 22.82 14.10 -17.07
CA GLU A 310 21.94 15.17 -16.62
C GLU A 310 20.90 15.59 -17.67
N GLU A 311 21.25 15.56 -18.98
CA GLU A 311 20.31 15.91 -20.06
C GLU A 311 19.17 14.90 -20.16
N VAL A 312 19.48 13.63 -19.97
CA VAL A 312 18.48 12.55 -19.96
C VAL A 312 17.58 12.67 -18.71
N ASN A 313 18.17 12.91 -17.54
CA ASN A 313 17.43 13.09 -16.30
C ASN A 313 16.46 14.26 -16.36
N LEU A 314 16.83 15.38 -16.97
CA LEU A 314 15.95 16.54 -17.14
C LEU A 314 14.69 16.24 -17.98
N LYS A 315 14.75 15.20 -18.83
CA LYS A 315 13.64 14.74 -19.67
C LYS A 315 12.82 13.62 -19.01
N ALA A 316 13.24 13.14 -17.83
CA ALA A 316 12.55 12.09 -17.13
C ALA A 316 11.13 12.52 -16.72
N ARG A 317 10.16 11.65 -16.96
CA ARG A 317 8.74 11.90 -16.66
C ARG A 317 8.12 10.67 -15.98
N GLY A 318 7.42 10.92 -14.92
CA GLY A 318 6.61 9.92 -14.22
C GLY A 318 5.57 10.61 -13.36
N ASN A 319 4.48 9.93 -12.98
CA ASN A 319 3.47 10.57 -12.16
C ASN A 319 3.67 10.35 -10.64
N ILE A 320 4.43 9.34 -10.25
CA ILE A 320 4.78 9.07 -8.84
C ILE A 320 6.28 9.22 -8.60
N LEU A 321 7.09 8.67 -9.50
CA LEU A 321 8.55 8.69 -9.43
C LEU A 321 9.10 9.27 -10.73
N ASN A 322 9.95 10.27 -10.62
CA ASN A 322 10.68 10.82 -11.78
C ASN A 322 11.79 9.84 -12.17
N MET A 323 11.46 8.93 -13.07
CA MET A 323 12.36 7.90 -13.57
C MET A 323 12.60 8.09 -15.07
N VAL A 324 13.79 7.72 -15.52
CA VAL A 324 14.06 7.61 -16.94
C VAL A 324 13.34 6.36 -17.49
N PRO A 325 12.55 6.49 -18.55
CA PRO A 325 11.90 5.33 -19.15
C PRO A 325 12.92 4.31 -19.66
N ASN A 326 12.65 3.04 -19.40
CA ASN A 326 13.39 1.94 -20.00
C ASN A 326 13.00 1.84 -21.49
N PRO A 327 13.97 1.94 -22.44
CA PRO A 327 13.67 1.93 -23.87
C PRO A 327 13.12 0.59 -24.40
N HIS A 328 13.13 -0.46 -23.58
CA HIS A 328 12.69 -1.81 -23.94
C HIS A 328 11.29 -2.15 -23.43
N LEU A 329 10.63 -1.22 -22.71
CA LEU A 329 9.33 -1.46 -22.08
C LEU A 329 8.26 -0.51 -22.61
N GLU A 330 7.04 -1.02 -22.70
CA GLU A 330 5.85 -0.23 -22.97
C GLU A 330 5.33 0.44 -21.68
N SER A 331 4.50 1.45 -21.84
CA SER A 331 3.89 2.18 -20.73
C SER A 331 2.37 2.16 -20.80
N SER A 332 1.72 2.15 -19.63
CA SER A 332 0.29 2.36 -19.52
C SER A 332 -0.12 3.80 -19.90
N GLU A 333 -1.42 4.06 -19.98
CA GLU A 333 -1.98 5.40 -20.22
C GLU A 333 -1.52 6.46 -19.20
N TRP A 334 -1.09 6.05 -18.02
CA TRP A 334 -0.53 6.92 -16.96
C TRP A 334 1.00 7.01 -16.97
N GLY A 335 1.65 6.46 -18.02
CA GLY A 335 3.11 6.49 -18.17
C GLY A 335 3.86 5.51 -17.27
N TRP A 336 3.17 4.54 -16.66
CA TRP A 336 3.79 3.50 -15.85
C TRP A 336 4.26 2.36 -16.73
N GLN A 337 5.55 2.05 -16.67
CA GLN A 337 6.13 1.01 -17.50
C GLN A 337 5.69 -0.39 -17.05
N ILE A 338 5.30 -1.20 -18.01
CA ILE A 338 4.80 -2.56 -17.78
C ILE A 338 6.00 -3.50 -17.83
N ASP A 339 6.32 -4.10 -16.68
CA ASP A 339 7.51 -4.94 -16.53
C ASP A 339 7.24 -6.18 -15.68
N PRO A 340 6.70 -7.24 -16.26
CA PRO A 340 6.47 -8.50 -15.54
C PRO A 340 7.76 -9.14 -15.02
N GLU A 341 8.83 -9.17 -15.82
CA GLU A 341 10.13 -9.72 -15.40
C GLU A 341 10.76 -8.94 -14.25
N GLY A 342 10.50 -7.64 -14.18
CA GLY A 342 10.91 -6.79 -13.05
C GLY A 342 10.31 -7.25 -11.73
N LEU A 343 9.10 -7.80 -11.73
CA LEU A 343 8.49 -8.40 -10.53
C LEU A 343 9.26 -9.65 -10.07
N ARG A 344 9.62 -10.56 -10.99
CA ARG A 344 10.45 -11.72 -10.67
C ARG A 344 11.82 -11.30 -10.14
N TYR A 345 12.43 -10.29 -10.78
CA TYR A 345 13.70 -9.74 -10.33
C TYR A 345 13.61 -9.17 -8.91
N LEU A 346 12.59 -8.36 -8.63
CA LEU A 346 12.34 -7.79 -7.30
C LEU A 346 12.12 -8.88 -6.24
N LEU A 347 11.31 -9.91 -6.55
CA LEU A 347 11.05 -11.03 -5.66
C LEU A 347 12.35 -11.77 -5.27
N ASN A 348 13.18 -12.12 -6.25
CA ASN A 348 14.48 -12.73 -6.00
C ASN A 348 15.38 -11.80 -5.17
N TYR A 349 15.46 -10.52 -5.55
CA TYR A 349 16.30 -9.54 -4.86
C TYR A 349 15.92 -9.38 -3.39
N LEU A 350 14.64 -9.24 -3.08
CA LEU A 350 14.16 -9.09 -1.69
C LEU A 350 14.34 -10.37 -0.88
N TYR A 351 14.10 -11.53 -1.50
CA TYR A 351 14.29 -12.82 -0.82
C TYR A 351 15.76 -13.06 -0.51
N ASP A 352 16.67 -12.86 -1.46
CA ASP A 352 18.13 -12.96 -1.23
C ASP A 352 18.59 -12.00 -0.13
N ARG A 353 18.01 -10.78 -0.08
CA ARG A 353 18.41 -9.75 0.88
C ARG A 353 17.94 -10.04 2.30
N TYR A 354 16.74 -10.56 2.49
CA TYR A 354 16.12 -10.66 3.82
C TYR A 354 15.90 -12.09 4.31
N GLN A 355 15.85 -13.08 3.43
CA GLN A 355 15.56 -14.48 3.75
C GLN A 355 14.30 -14.61 4.62
N LYS A 356 13.26 -13.84 4.30
CA LYS A 356 11.93 -13.85 4.91
C LYS A 356 10.88 -14.10 3.85
N PRO A 357 9.74 -14.71 4.19
CA PRO A 357 8.63 -14.83 3.26
C PRO A 357 8.22 -13.48 2.68
N LEU A 358 7.82 -13.47 1.41
CA LEU A 358 7.38 -12.28 0.70
C LEU A 358 5.87 -12.33 0.45
N PHE A 359 5.23 -11.15 0.42
CA PHE A 359 3.82 -11.01 0.07
C PHE A 359 3.65 -9.84 -0.90
N ILE A 360 3.15 -10.11 -2.10
CA ILE A 360 2.78 -9.07 -3.05
C ILE A 360 1.39 -8.60 -2.66
N VAL A 361 1.31 -7.45 -1.98
CA VAL A 361 0.04 -6.97 -1.42
C VAL A 361 -0.66 -5.92 -2.29
N GLU A 362 0.02 -5.45 -3.34
CA GLU A 362 -0.57 -4.63 -4.40
C GLU A 362 0.14 -4.87 -5.73
N ASN A 363 -0.63 -5.08 -6.77
CA ASN A 363 -0.23 -5.04 -8.17
C ASN A 363 -1.49 -4.90 -9.02
N GLY A 364 -1.43 -4.19 -10.13
CA GLY A 364 -2.57 -4.00 -11.00
C GLY A 364 -2.33 -2.95 -12.08
N LEU A 365 -3.24 -2.90 -13.04
CA LEU A 365 -3.23 -1.96 -14.15
C LEU A 365 -4.39 -0.97 -14.02
N GLY A 366 -4.06 0.31 -13.83
CA GLY A 366 -5.02 1.40 -13.98
C GLY A 366 -5.26 1.68 -15.47
N ALA A 367 -6.51 1.58 -15.91
CA ALA A 367 -6.89 1.79 -17.29
C ALA A 367 -8.28 2.43 -17.41
N LYS A 368 -8.55 3.09 -18.54
CA LYS A 368 -9.89 3.57 -18.87
C LYS A 368 -10.70 2.43 -19.47
N ASP A 369 -11.65 1.93 -18.71
CA ASP A 369 -12.52 0.87 -19.17
C ASP A 369 -13.63 1.44 -20.05
N LYS A 370 -14.07 0.66 -21.03
CA LYS A 370 -15.20 0.99 -21.90
C LYS A 370 -16.40 0.12 -21.51
N LEU A 371 -17.49 0.80 -21.14
CA LEU A 371 -18.78 0.15 -20.97
C LEU A 371 -19.43 0.01 -22.35
N GLU A 372 -19.65 -1.21 -22.81
CA GLU A 372 -20.29 -1.52 -24.09
C GLU A 372 -21.81 -1.33 -24.01
N SER A 373 -22.47 -1.25 -25.16
CA SER A 373 -23.93 -1.02 -25.24
C SER A 373 -24.77 -2.11 -24.60
N ASP A 374 -24.25 -3.32 -24.50
CA ASP A 374 -24.86 -4.47 -23.80
C ASP A 374 -24.57 -4.52 -22.30
N GLY A 375 -23.81 -3.53 -21.80
CA GLY A 375 -23.40 -3.44 -20.39
C GLY A 375 -22.17 -4.27 -20.03
N SER A 376 -21.52 -4.91 -21.00
CA SER A 376 -20.29 -5.64 -20.77
C SER A 376 -19.06 -4.73 -20.73
N ILE A 377 -17.99 -5.18 -20.08
CA ILE A 377 -16.67 -4.53 -20.06
C ILE A 377 -15.64 -5.58 -20.42
N ASN A 378 -15.03 -5.41 -21.60
CA ASN A 378 -14.06 -6.32 -22.17
C ASN A 378 -12.65 -5.82 -21.92
N ASP A 379 -12.11 -6.12 -20.74
CA ASP A 379 -10.83 -5.64 -20.26
C ASP A 379 -9.69 -6.66 -20.47
N ASP A 380 -9.55 -7.16 -21.69
CA ASP A 380 -8.49 -8.11 -22.07
C ASP A 380 -7.07 -7.60 -21.77
N TYR A 381 -6.84 -6.30 -21.91
CA TYR A 381 -5.57 -5.65 -21.54
C TYR A 381 -5.22 -5.83 -20.05
N ARG A 382 -6.22 -5.84 -19.16
CA ARG A 382 -6.01 -6.10 -17.73
C ARG A 382 -5.71 -7.57 -17.48
N ILE A 383 -6.42 -8.46 -18.17
CA ILE A 383 -6.17 -9.90 -18.12
C ILE A 383 -4.73 -10.20 -18.54
N GLN A 384 -4.28 -9.63 -19.67
CA GLN A 384 -2.93 -9.84 -20.17
C GLN A 384 -1.88 -9.33 -19.17
N TYR A 385 -2.04 -8.09 -18.67
CA TYR A 385 -1.14 -7.53 -17.66
C TYR A 385 -1.00 -8.41 -16.43
N LEU A 386 -2.13 -8.84 -15.86
CA LEU A 386 -2.13 -9.67 -14.65
C LEU A 386 -1.60 -11.07 -14.92
N ASN A 387 -1.95 -11.67 -16.06
CA ASN A 387 -1.43 -12.97 -16.46
C ASN A 387 0.10 -12.97 -16.53
N ASP A 388 0.68 -11.98 -17.21
CA ASP A 388 2.12 -11.89 -17.38
C ASP A 388 2.85 -11.68 -16.05
N HIS A 389 2.30 -10.83 -15.16
CA HIS A 389 2.87 -10.62 -13.83
C HIS A 389 2.75 -11.87 -12.95
N LEU A 390 1.60 -12.52 -12.93
CA LEU A 390 1.38 -13.75 -12.13
C LEU A 390 2.21 -14.92 -12.66
N TYR A 391 2.42 -15.00 -13.99
CA TYR A 391 3.35 -15.97 -14.55
C TYR A 391 4.76 -15.79 -13.97
N GLN A 392 5.24 -14.55 -13.86
CA GLN A 392 6.54 -14.25 -13.28
C GLN A 392 6.62 -14.51 -11.76
N VAL A 393 5.50 -14.43 -11.05
CA VAL A 393 5.43 -14.91 -9.65
C VAL A 393 5.65 -16.42 -9.60
N GLY A 394 5.04 -17.17 -10.52
CA GLY A 394 5.28 -18.60 -10.69
C GLY A 394 6.74 -18.93 -10.96
N GLU A 395 7.38 -18.19 -11.85
CA GLU A 395 8.82 -18.32 -12.13
C GLU A 395 9.67 -18.04 -10.88
N ALA A 396 9.32 -17.02 -10.08
CA ALA A 396 10.04 -16.73 -8.83
C ALA A 396 9.90 -17.85 -7.79
N LEU A 397 8.74 -18.52 -7.71
CA LEU A 397 8.56 -19.71 -6.88
C LEU A 397 9.48 -20.86 -7.34
N GLU A 398 9.64 -21.06 -8.64
CA GLU A 398 10.59 -22.05 -9.20
C GLU A 398 12.05 -21.64 -8.94
N ASP A 399 12.36 -20.35 -8.86
CA ASP A 399 13.68 -19.85 -8.43
C ASP A 399 13.97 -20.14 -6.94
N GLY A 400 12.96 -20.59 -6.16
CA GLY A 400 13.09 -20.89 -4.73
C GLY A 400 12.68 -19.76 -3.80
N VAL A 401 12.03 -18.71 -4.32
CA VAL A 401 11.51 -17.61 -3.50
C VAL A 401 10.27 -18.07 -2.74
N GLU A 402 10.19 -17.79 -1.45
CA GLU A 402 9.01 -18.06 -0.64
C GLU A 402 8.01 -16.89 -0.77
N VAL A 403 6.90 -17.13 -1.48
CA VAL A 403 5.83 -16.16 -1.66
C VAL A 403 4.56 -16.64 -0.97
N MET A 404 4.05 -15.86 0.00
CA MET A 404 2.89 -16.20 0.81
C MET A 404 1.56 -16.01 0.06
N GLY A 405 1.50 -15.02 -0.84
CA GLY A 405 0.27 -14.67 -1.52
C GLY A 405 0.40 -13.49 -2.46
N TYR A 406 -0.71 -13.20 -3.10
CA TYR A 406 -0.87 -12.09 -4.03
C TYR A 406 -2.26 -11.48 -3.86
N THR A 407 -2.29 -10.18 -3.56
CA THR A 407 -3.53 -9.40 -3.53
C THR A 407 -3.45 -8.32 -4.60
N CYS A 408 -4.31 -8.41 -5.64
CA CYS A 408 -4.32 -7.40 -6.67
C CYS A 408 -4.91 -6.11 -6.13
N TRP A 409 -4.37 -4.98 -6.59
CA TRP A 409 -4.84 -3.67 -6.19
C TRP A 409 -6.21 -3.35 -6.78
N GLY A 410 -7.13 -2.90 -5.92
CA GLY A 410 -8.44 -2.45 -6.33
C GLY A 410 -9.24 -3.51 -7.08
N PRO A 411 -9.59 -4.67 -6.47
CA PRO A 411 -10.39 -5.70 -7.13
C PRO A 411 -11.78 -5.20 -7.54
N ILE A 412 -12.20 -4.10 -6.96
CA ILE A 412 -13.35 -3.27 -7.31
C ILE A 412 -12.85 -1.87 -7.65
N ASP A 413 -13.43 -1.21 -8.64
CA ASP A 413 -13.07 0.15 -9.00
C ASP A 413 -13.18 1.07 -7.78
N LEU A 414 -12.18 1.89 -7.57
CA LEU A 414 -12.04 2.76 -6.41
C LEU A 414 -11.49 4.13 -6.82
N VAL A 415 -11.53 5.07 -5.89
CA VAL A 415 -10.94 6.40 -6.11
C VAL A 415 -9.42 6.26 -6.12
N SER A 416 -8.75 6.66 -7.20
CA SER A 416 -7.29 6.54 -7.31
C SER A 416 -6.56 7.43 -6.31
N ALA A 417 -5.42 6.96 -5.78
CA ALA A 417 -4.67 7.69 -4.77
C ALA A 417 -4.00 8.95 -5.33
N SER A 418 -3.41 8.88 -6.53
CA SER A 418 -2.57 9.95 -7.07
C SER A 418 -3.31 11.23 -7.40
N LYS A 419 -4.52 11.13 -7.99
CA LYS A 419 -5.31 12.28 -8.47
C LYS A 419 -6.78 12.27 -8.07
N ALA A 420 -7.20 11.30 -7.27
CA ALA A 420 -8.59 11.11 -6.85
C ALA A 420 -9.56 10.93 -8.04
N GLU A 421 -9.17 10.10 -9.01
CA GLU A 421 -9.94 9.80 -10.22
C GLU A 421 -10.65 8.44 -10.10
N MET A 422 -11.88 8.35 -10.57
CA MET A 422 -12.59 7.08 -10.78
C MET A 422 -12.29 6.47 -12.15
N SER A 423 -11.95 7.30 -13.15
CA SER A 423 -11.63 6.87 -14.51
C SER A 423 -10.36 6.03 -14.60
N LYS A 424 -9.45 6.12 -13.62
CA LYS A 424 -8.30 5.24 -13.48
C LYS A 424 -8.71 3.93 -12.80
N ARG A 425 -9.27 3.02 -13.57
CA ARG A 425 -9.91 1.79 -13.08
C ARG A 425 -8.95 0.63 -12.97
N TYR A 426 -8.98 -0.03 -11.84
CA TYR A 426 -8.16 -1.21 -11.55
C TYR A 426 -8.96 -2.50 -11.46
N GLY A 427 -10.28 -2.39 -11.20
CA GLY A 427 -11.12 -3.46 -10.70
C GLY A 427 -11.44 -4.56 -11.70
N PHE A 428 -11.72 -5.74 -11.16
CA PHE A 428 -12.49 -6.80 -11.81
C PHE A 428 -13.99 -6.49 -11.77
N ILE A 429 -14.38 -5.58 -10.88
CA ILE A 429 -15.75 -5.12 -10.66
C ILE A 429 -15.80 -3.64 -11.00
N TYR A 430 -16.59 -3.30 -12.01
CA TYR A 430 -16.88 -1.93 -12.39
C TYR A 430 -17.81 -1.30 -11.35
N VAL A 431 -17.57 -0.05 -11.00
CA VAL A 431 -18.47 0.78 -10.20
C VAL A 431 -18.96 1.92 -11.07
N ASP A 432 -20.27 2.07 -11.19
CA ASP A 432 -20.89 3.17 -11.95
C ASP A 432 -20.73 4.49 -11.21
N ARG A 433 -19.59 5.13 -11.41
CA ARG A 433 -19.23 6.45 -10.90
C ARG A 433 -18.18 7.09 -11.79
N ASP A 434 -18.34 8.40 -12.06
CA ASP A 434 -17.37 9.22 -12.81
C ASP A 434 -16.44 10.02 -11.87
N ASP A 435 -15.57 10.82 -12.47
CA ASP A 435 -14.58 11.63 -11.74
C ASP A 435 -15.22 12.82 -11.01
N GLU A 436 -16.41 13.24 -11.41
CA GLU A 436 -17.22 14.28 -10.77
C GLU A 436 -18.09 13.72 -9.63
N GLY A 437 -18.09 12.40 -9.46
CA GLY A 437 -18.86 11.72 -8.43
C GLY A 437 -20.31 11.38 -8.80
N HIS A 438 -20.68 11.51 -10.08
CA HIS A 438 -21.99 11.10 -10.59
C HIS A 438 -22.01 9.60 -10.89
N GLY A 439 -23.21 9.02 -10.84
CA GLY A 439 -23.45 7.60 -11.12
C GLY A 439 -24.33 6.96 -10.05
N THR A 440 -24.69 5.71 -10.28
CA THR A 440 -25.60 4.94 -9.43
C THR A 440 -24.90 4.13 -8.35
N LEU A 441 -23.56 4.04 -8.43
CA LEU A 441 -22.73 3.13 -7.63
C LEU A 441 -23.07 1.65 -7.87
N GLU A 442 -23.72 1.29 -8.96
CA GLU A 442 -23.98 -0.10 -9.33
C GLU A 442 -22.66 -0.86 -9.57
N ARG A 443 -22.62 -2.12 -9.16
CA ARG A 443 -21.48 -3.02 -9.36
C ARG A 443 -21.73 -3.93 -10.55
N ARG A 444 -20.76 -4.02 -11.47
CA ARG A 444 -20.81 -4.91 -12.63
C ARG A 444 -19.54 -5.73 -12.76
N ARG A 445 -19.67 -7.03 -13.02
CA ARG A 445 -18.52 -7.90 -13.25
C ARG A 445 -17.95 -7.60 -14.63
N LYS A 446 -16.63 -7.40 -14.69
CA LYS A 446 -15.88 -7.26 -15.96
C LYS A 446 -15.47 -8.65 -16.47
N LYS A 447 -14.95 -8.72 -17.68
CA LYS A 447 -14.41 -9.97 -18.25
C LYS A 447 -13.30 -10.56 -17.35
N SER A 448 -12.43 -9.71 -16.82
CA SER A 448 -11.36 -10.08 -15.90
C SER A 448 -11.84 -10.70 -14.58
N PHE A 449 -13.08 -10.43 -14.14
CA PHE A 449 -13.68 -11.08 -12.97
C PHE A 449 -13.71 -12.59 -13.11
N TYR A 450 -14.18 -13.08 -14.24
CA TYR A 450 -14.30 -14.52 -14.51
C TYR A 450 -12.94 -15.17 -14.74
N TRP A 451 -12.04 -14.46 -15.40
CA TRP A 451 -10.67 -14.91 -15.59
C TRP A 451 -9.94 -15.09 -14.24
N TYR A 452 -10.02 -14.09 -13.35
CA TYR A 452 -9.33 -14.18 -12.05
C TYR A 452 -9.95 -15.25 -11.13
N LYS A 453 -11.28 -15.43 -11.22
CA LYS A 453 -11.97 -16.55 -10.57
C LYS A 453 -11.38 -17.90 -11.02
N GLU A 454 -11.10 -18.08 -12.30
CA GLU A 454 -10.49 -19.28 -12.83
C GLU A 454 -9.05 -19.46 -12.35
N VAL A 455 -8.25 -18.40 -12.34
CA VAL A 455 -6.88 -18.41 -11.79
C VAL A 455 -6.88 -18.89 -10.34
N ILE A 456 -7.75 -18.33 -9.50
CA ILE A 456 -7.84 -18.73 -8.08
C ILE A 456 -8.30 -20.16 -7.93
N SER A 457 -9.34 -20.59 -8.67
CA SER A 457 -9.90 -21.93 -8.55
C SER A 457 -8.93 -23.02 -9.02
N SER A 458 -8.10 -22.71 -10.02
CA SER A 458 -7.04 -23.60 -10.51
C SER A 458 -5.73 -23.49 -9.72
N ASN A 459 -5.66 -22.62 -8.70
CA ASN A 459 -4.43 -22.31 -7.98
C ASN A 459 -3.27 -21.92 -8.93
N GLY A 460 -3.58 -21.11 -9.95
CA GLY A 460 -2.60 -20.60 -10.91
C GLY A 460 -2.25 -21.52 -12.08
N GLU A 461 -2.83 -22.74 -12.18
CA GLU A 461 -2.51 -23.69 -13.27
C GLU A 461 -2.89 -23.16 -14.66
N THR A 462 -3.82 -22.22 -14.75
CA THR A 462 -4.29 -21.64 -16.03
C THR A 462 -3.40 -20.49 -16.54
N LEU A 463 -2.44 -20.03 -15.76
CA LEU A 463 -1.47 -18.99 -16.17
C LEU A 463 -0.54 -19.51 -17.28
N LYS A 464 -0.28 -18.64 -18.27
CA LYS A 464 0.49 -19.02 -19.48
C LYS A 464 1.55 -17.99 -19.81
#